data_c0725628253198b5420682472da5a724
#
_entry.id   c0725628253198b5420682472da5a724
#
_cell.length_a   1.000
_cell.length_b   1.000
_cell.length_c   1.000
_cell.angle_alpha   90.00
_cell.angle_beta   90.00
_cell.angle_gamma   90.00
#
_symmetry.space_group_name_H-M   'P 1'
#
loop_
_entity.id
_entity.type
_entity.pdbx_description
1 polymer ?
#
loop_
_entity_poly.entity_id
_entity_poly.type
_entity_poly.pdbx_seq_one_letter_code
_entity_poly.pdbx_strand_id
1 'polypeptide(L)'
;SPNWYYSTEFRVLYTQLCMVPLFSLFKSWHVIRCITNLIFYALLLFSYFYFMRPFQVSRKITVLSSCLLVLPFSEMMLTHMQIGNTYMSHVILIFLCSGMFLRLSAKGKLRLSDLGLFLLYSLLSLICGLSGVRYLLALQCPLVITAFVYLLKSDSFVPFRKAPSKDNFTALRKSNA
;
A
#
# COMPACT_ATOMS: atom_id res chain seq x y z
N SER A 1 -1.49 19.65 -32.70
CA SER A 1 -2.36 18.63 -33.28
C SER A 1 -3.73 18.72 -32.64
N PRO A 2 -4.84 18.89 -33.38
CA PRO A 2 -6.19 19.04 -32.82
C PRO A 2 -6.76 17.74 -32.19
N ASN A 3 -6.00 16.67 -32.13
CA ASN A 3 -6.43 15.35 -31.68
C ASN A 3 -5.76 14.91 -30.37
N TRP A 4 -5.56 15.83 -29.43
CA TRP A 4 -5.16 15.44 -28.07
C TRP A 4 -6.38 14.91 -27.34
N TYR A 5 -6.45 13.59 -27.18
CA TYR A 5 -7.40 12.96 -26.28
C TYR A 5 -6.86 13.08 -24.87
N TYR A 6 -7.44 13.98 -24.09
CA TYR A 6 -7.21 14.02 -22.66
C TYR A 6 -7.78 12.72 -22.05
N SER A 7 -7.02 12.08 -21.19
CA SER A 7 -7.56 11.02 -20.34
C SER A 7 -8.77 11.58 -19.60
N THR A 8 -9.90 10.88 -19.69
CA THR A 8 -11.14 11.25 -18.97
C THR A 8 -10.99 11.19 -17.44
N GLU A 9 -9.87 10.63 -16.95
CA GLU A 9 -9.56 10.55 -15.54
C GLU A 9 -8.63 11.70 -15.14
N PHE A 10 -9.11 12.57 -14.26
CA PHE A 10 -8.27 13.55 -13.59
C PHE A 10 -7.35 12.78 -12.63
N ARG A 11 -6.04 12.77 -12.89
CA ARG A 11 -5.05 12.08 -12.05
C ARG A 11 -4.15 13.12 -11.39
N VAL A 12 -4.28 13.27 -10.08
CA VAL A 12 -3.37 14.11 -9.29
C VAL A 12 -2.00 13.43 -9.16
N LEU A 13 -2.01 12.10 -9.01
CA LEU A 13 -0.78 11.30 -8.90
C LEU A 13 -0.43 10.68 -10.25
N TYR A 14 0.46 11.36 -10.96
CA TYR A 14 1.02 10.88 -12.21
C TYR A 14 2.42 10.33 -11.97
N THR A 15 2.66 9.06 -12.29
CA THR A 15 3.99 8.45 -12.13
C THR A 15 5.07 9.17 -12.94
N GLN A 16 4.68 9.75 -14.09
CA GLN A 16 5.58 10.54 -14.92
C GLN A 16 6.08 11.82 -14.23
N LEU A 17 5.37 12.37 -13.25
CA LEU A 17 5.84 13.53 -12.48
C LEU A 17 7.15 13.23 -11.74
N CYS A 18 7.35 11.98 -11.32
CA CYS A 18 8.60 11.55 -10.69
C CYS A 18 9.79 11.56 -11.67
N MET A 19 9.53 11.53 -12.98
CA MET A 19 10.57 11.59 -14.00
C MET A 19 11.04 13.02 -14.27
N VAL A 20 10.19 14.03 -14.05
CA VAL A 20 10.48 15.42 -14.35
C VAL A 20 11.79 15.90 -13.73
N PRO A 21 12.05 15.73 -12.43
CA PRO A 21 13.32 16.15 -11.85
C PRO A 21 14.53 15.35 -12.37
N LEU A 22 14.33 14.12 -12.83
CA LEU A 22 15.41 13.29 -13.38
C LEU A 22 15.89 13.77 -14.74
N PHE A 23 15.04 14.47 -15.52
CA PHE A 23 15.44 15.07 -16.79
C PHE A 23 16.45 16.20 -16.64
N SER A 24 16.51 16.85 -15.49
CA SER A 24 17.54 17.84 -15.20
C SER A 24 18.91 17.22 -14.91
N LEU A 25 18.91 15.96 -14.44
CA LEU A 25 20.13 15.24 -14.06
C LEU A 25 20.65 14.33 -15.16
N PHE A 26 19.77 13.74 -15.95
CA PHE A 26 20.11 12.73 -16.94
C PHE A 26 19.53 13.09 -18.32
N LYS A 27 20.34 12.96 -19.37
CA LYS A 27 19.91 13.21 -20.76
C LYS A 27 19.27 11.99 -21.43
N SER A 28 19.56 10.79 -20.92
CA SER A 28 19.10 9.54 -21.52
C SER A 28 17.76 9.12 -20.95
N TRP A 29 16.76 9.01 -21.81
CA TRP A 29 15.42 8.51 -21.46
C TRP A 29 15.46 7.11 -20.83
N HIS A 30 16.31 6.22 -21.34
CA HIS A 30 16.45 4.87 -20.81
C HIS A 30 16.94 4.87 -19.37
N VAL A 31 17.95 5.69 -19.04
CA VAL A 31 18.49 5.82 -17.70
C VAL A 31 17.42 6.35 -16.73
N ILE A 32 16.70 7.41 -17.13
CA ILE A 32 15.63 8.00 -16.32
C ILE A 32 14.56 6.94 -16.02
N ARG A 33 14.19 6.15 -17.02
CA ARG A 33 13.18 5.11 -16.89
C ARG A 33 13.63 3.97 -15.97
N CYS A 34 14.87 3.52 -16.11
CA CYS A 34 15.45 2.51 -15.22
C CYS A 34 15.47 2.98 -13.76
N ILE A 35 15.92 4.22 -13.51
CA ILE A 35 15.96 4.80 -12.17
C ILE A 35 14.54 4.91 -11.59
N THR A 36 13.59 5.41 -12.39
CA THR A 36 12.19 5.53 -11.96
C THR A 36 11.59 4.16 -11.61
N ASN A 37 11.81 3.16 -12.45
CA ASN A 37 11.35 1.80 -12.18
C ASN A 37 11.95 1.25 -10.87
N LEU A 38 13.25 1.43 -10.67
CA LEU A 38 13.93 0.99 -9.44
C LEU A 38 13.32 1.64 -8.19
N ILE A 39 13.07 2.96 -8.25
CA ILE A 39 12.42 3.70 -7.16
C ILE A 39 11.02 3.14 -6.89
N PHE A 40 10.20 2.94 -7.93
CA PHE A 40 8.84 2.40 -7.75
C PHE A 40 8.83 0.98 -7.21
N TYR A 41 9.76 0.11 -7.64
CA TYR A 41 9.89 -1.22 -7.06
C TYR A 41 10.31 -1.17 -5.58
N ALA A 42 11.24 -0.31 -5.24
CA ALA A 42 11.63 -0.11 -3.84
C ALA A 42 10.44 0.37 -2.99
N LEU A 43 9.66 1.34 -3.49
CA LEU A 43 8.46 1.83 -2.83
C LEU A 43 7.36 0.76 -2.74
N LEU A 44 7.19 -0.07 -3.78
CA LEU A 44 6.24 -1.19 -3.78
C LEU A 44 6.59 -2.19 -2.68
N LEU A 45 7.84 -2.64 -2.64
CA LEU A 45 8.30 -3.57 -1.61
C LEU A 45 8.19 -2.96 -0.21
N PHE A 46 8.61 -1.71 -0.03
CA PHE A 46 8.47 -0.99 1.24
C PHE A 46 7.01 -0.93 1.70
N SER A 47 6.08 -0.51 0.83
CA SER A 47 4.66 -0.41 1.14
C SER A 47 4.04 -1.77 1.46
N TYR A 48 4.45 -2.82 0.74
CA TYR A 48 4.03 -4.18 0.98
C TYR A 48 4.52 -4.70 2.34
N PHE A 49 5.81 -4.57 2.66
CA PHE A 49 6.34 -4.95 3.97
C PHE A 49 5.71 -4.14 5.10
N TYR A 50 5.45 -2.86 4.86
CA TYR A 50 4.75 -2.00 5.81
C TYR A 50 3.33 -2.51 6.07
N PHE A 51 2.59 -2.90 5.03
CA PHE A 51 1.24 -3.49 5.12
C PHE A 51 1.24 -4.84 5.84
N MET A 52 2.21 -5.71 5.56
CA MET A 52 2.28 -7.05 6.15
C MET A 52 2.68 -7.08 7.63
N ARG A 53 3.31 -6.04 8.12
CA ARG A 53 3.84 -5.99 9.49
C ARG A 53 2.79 -6.22 10.60
N PRO A 54 1.55 -5.68 10.54
CA PRO A 54 0.53 -5.95 11.56
C PRO A 54 0.06 -7.40 11.63
N PHE A 55 0.17 -8.17 10.54
CA PHE A 55 -0.30 -9.56 10.47
C PHE A 55 0.64 -10.57 11.15
N GLN A 56 1.84 -10.14 11.53
CA GLN A 56 2.84 -10.99 12.20
C GLN A 56 3.17 -12.30 11.45
N VAL A 57 3.03 -12.29 10.13
CA VAL A 57 3.38 -13.43 9.26
C VAL A 57 4.89 -13.68 9.32
N SER A 58 5.29 -14.95 9.19
CA SER A 58 6.71 -15.29 9.20
C SER A 58 7.47 -14.55 8.09
N ARG A 59 8.70 -14.11 8.39
CA ARG A 59 9.53 -13.36 7.45
C ARG A 59 9.74 -14.13 6.13
N LYS A 60 9.86 -15.45 6.19
CA LYS A 60 10.05 -16.30 5.00
C LYS A 60 8.84 -16.20 4.06
N ILE A 61 7.62 -16.30 4.59
CA ILE A 61 6.39 -16.20 3.80
C ILE A 61 6.25 -14.78 3.24
N THR A 62 6.54 -13.74 4.03
CA THR A 62 6.45 -12.36 3.56
C THR A 62 7.45 -12.08 2.43
N VAL A 63 8.67 -12.61 2.50
CA VAL A 63 9.66 -12.49 1.43
C VAL A 63 9.22 -13.26 0.19
N LEU A 64 8.75 -14.51 0.35
CA LEU A 64 8.29 -15.32 -0.78
C LEU A 64 7.12 -14.64 -1.51
N SER A 65 6.13 -14.15 -0.78
CA SER A 65 5.00 -13.43 -1.37
C SER A 65 5.41 -12.09 -2.02
N SER A 66 6.44 -11.41 -1.52
CA SER A 66 6.98 -10.22 -2.17
C SER A 66 7.66 -10.55 -3.51
N CYS A 67 8.28 -11.72 -3.65
CA CYS A 67 8.79 -12.19 -4.94
C CYS A 67 7.66 -12.39 -5.95
N LEU A 68 6.54 -12.99 -5.52
CA LEU A 68 5.36 -13.16 -6.38
C LEU A 68 4.79 -11.80 -6.82
N LEU A 69 4.85 -10.78 -5.98
CA LEU A 69 4.37 -9.43 -6.31
C LEU A 69 5.20 -8.76 -7.42
N VAL A 70 6.49 -9.09 -7.52
CA VAL A 70 7.43 -8.50 -8.50
C VAL A 70 7.46 -9.28 -9.79
N LEU A 71 7.17 -10.60 -9.77
CA LEU A 71 7.23 -11.44 -10.96
C LEU A 71 6.12 -11.07 -11.97
N PRO A 72 6.44 -10.90 -13.25
CA PRO A 72 5.44 -10.66 -14.28
C PRO A 72 4.71 -11.96 -14.64
N PHE A 73 3.45 -12.07 -14.24
CA PHE A 73 2.62 -13.24 -14.56
C PHE A 73 1.90 -13.14 -15.92
N SER A 74 1.86 -11.94 -16.50
CA SER A 74 1.21 -11.71 -17.79
C SER A 74 1.87 -10.55 -18.54
N GLU A 75 1.69 -10.54 -19.86
CA GLU A 75 2.13 -9.44 -20.72
C GLU A 75 1.48 -8.12 -20.29
N MET A 76 0.22 -8.15 -19.90
CA MET A 76 -0.51 -6.98 -19.43
C MET A 76 0.10 -6.43 -18.13
N MET A 77 0.50 -7.30 -17.19
CA MET A 77 1.19 -6.90 -15.97
C MET A 77 2.56 -6.30 -16.29
N LEU A 78 3.33 -6.94 -17.18
CA LEU A 78 4.62 -6.43 -17.64
C LEU A 78 4.46 -5.02 -18.25
N THR A 79 3.52 -4.84 -19.16
CA THR A 79 3.32 -3.58 -19.87
C THR A 79 2.82 -2.47 -18.97
N HIS A 80 1.80 -2.73 -18.15
CA HIS A 80 1.16 -1.68 -17.36
C HIS A 80 1.77 -1.43 -15.98
N MET A 81 2.36 -2.45 -15.37
CA MET A 81 3.00 -2.32 -14.06
C MET A 81 4.48 -2.00 -14.19
N GLN A 82 5.21 -2.76 -15.00
CA GLN A 82 6.67 -2.70 -15.03
C GLN A 82 7.21 -1.71 -16.06
N ILE A 83 6.70 -1.76 -17.29
CA ILE A 83 7.16 -0.86 -18.35
C ILE A 83 6.45 0.50 -18.26
N GLY A 84 5.15 0.51 -18.16
CA GLY A 84 4.34 1.74 -18.16
C GLY A 84 4.25 2.45 -16.83
N ASN A 85 4.49 1.75 -15.71
CA ASN A 85 4.27 2.24 -14.33
C ASN A 85 2.86 2.82 -14.08
N THR A 86 1.90 2.52 -14.95
CA THR A 86 0.58 3.14 -14.93
C THR A 86 -0.19 2.80 -13.66
N TYR A 87 -0.08 1.55 -13.19
CA TYR A 87 -0.79 1.06 -12.00
C TYR A 87 0.11 0.88 -10.78
N MET A 88 1.42 1.07 -10.90
CA MET A 88 2.37 0.87 -9.82
C MET A 88 2.05 1.78 -8.62
N SER A 89 1.78 3.05 -8.87
CA SER A 89 1.38 4.01 -7.83
C SER A 89 0.09 3.60 -7.11
N HIS A 90 -0.87 2.99 -7.84
CA HIS A 90 -2.12 2.53 -7.26
C HIS A 90 -1.86 1.42 -6.23
N VAL A 91 -1.06 0.41 -6.59
CA VAL A 91 -0.74 -0.71 -5.71
C VAL A 91 0.06 -0.26 -4.48
N ILE A 92 1.05 0.63 -4.68
CA ILE A 92 1.84 1.22 -3.59
C ILE A 92 0.93 1.93 -2.59
N LEU A 93 0.01 2.78 -3.07
CA LEU A 93 -0.88 3.56 -2.21
C LEU A 93 -1.93 2.68 -1.52
N ILE A 94 -2.45 1.65 -2.19
CA ILE A 94 -3.35 0.68 -1.57
C ILE A 94 -2.66 0.00 -0.38
N PHE A 95 -1.45 -0.52 -0.54
CA PHE A 95 -0.72 -1.13 0.56
C PHE A 95 -0.39 -0.13 1.67
N LEU A 96 0.07 1.07 1.31
CA LEU A 96 0.46 2.09 2.28
C LEU A 96 -0.73 2.55 3.11
N CYS A 97 -1.83 2.96 2.47
CA CYS A 97 -3.04 3.43 3.15
C CYS A 97 -3.70 2.31 3.98
N SER A 98 -3.79 1.08 3.44
CA SER A 98 -4.32 -0.05 4.18
C SER A 98 -3.45 -0.39 5.40
N GLY A 99 -2.13 -0.34 5.26
CA GLY A 99 -1.21 -0.53 6.38
C GLY A 99 -1.32 0.54 7.47
N MET A 100 -1.52 1.81 7.08
CA MET A 100 -1.76 2.92 8.01
C MET A 100 -3.11 2.74 8.72
N PHE A 101 -4.18 2.43 7.97
CA PHE A 101 -5.51 2.17 8.51
C PHE A 101 -5.49 1.04 9.56
N LEU A 102 -4.87 -0.10 9.23
CA LEU A 102 -4.75 -1.22 10.17
C LEU A 102 -4.02 -0.84 11.45
N ARG A 103 -2.96 -0.04 11.36
CA ARG A 103 -2.22 0.44 12.55
C ARG A 103 -3.02 1.41 13.39
N LEU A 104 -3.75 2.31 12.77
CA LEU A 104 -4.62 3.25 13.48
C LEU A 104 -5.79 2.51 14.15
N SER A 105 -6.42 1.56 13.45
CA SER A 105 -7.53 0.75 13.97
C SER A 105 -7.12 -0.19 15.11
N ALA A 106 -5.87 -0.68 15.09
CA ALA A 106 -5.35 -1.53 16.17
C ALA A 106 -5.10 -0.78 17.48
N LYS A 107 -5.05 0.56 17.44
CA LYS A 107 -4.86 1.42 18.60
C LYS A 107 -6.24 1.81 19.16
N GLY A 108 -6.70 1.19 20.21
CA GLY A 108 -8.02 1.48 20.82
C GLY A 108 -8.22 2.95 21.24
N LYS A 109 -7.16 3.72 21.46
CA LYS A 109 -7.18 5.18 21.71
C LYS A 109 -6.07 5.85 20.91
N LEU A 110 -6.42 6.88 20.14
CA LEU A 110 -5.45 7.71 19.43
C LEU A 110 -4.72 8.62 20.44
N ARG A 111 -3.41 8.62 20.38
CA ARG A 111 -2.54 9.52 21.15
C ARG A 111 -2.10 10.69 20.28
N LEU A 112 -1.65 11.76 20.90
CA LEU A 112 -1.12 12.92 20.16
C LEU A 112 0.04 12.52 19.21
N SER A 113 0.84 11.53 19.60
CA SER A 113 1.89 10.94 18.77
C SER A 113 1.39 10.28 17.48
N ASP A 114 0.11 9.91 17.41
CA ASP A 114 -0.50 9.24 16.26
C ASP A 114 -1.12 10.25 15.29
N LEU A 115 -1.21 11.52 15.71
CA LEU A 115 -1.80 12.59 14.91
C LEU A 115 -1.07 12.75 13.55
N GLY A 116 0.27 12.67 13.56
CA GLY A 116 1.05 12.74 12.33
C GLY A 116 0.72 11.61 11.35
N LEU A 117 0.59 10.37 11.84
CA LEU A 117 0.18 9.24 11.01
C LEU A 117 -1.26 9.39 10.50
N PHE A 118 -2.16 9.88 11.34
CA PHE A 118 -3.55 10.13 10.97
C PHE A 118 -3.67 11.22 9.91
N LEU A 119 -2.95 12.33 10.06
CA LEU A 119 -2.93 13.42 9.08
C LEU A 119 -2.35 12.94 7.74
N LEU A 120 -1.25 12.21 7.78
CA LEU A 120 -0.64 11.63 6.57
C LEU A 120 -1.61 10.66 5.87
N TYR A 121 -2.27 9.78 6.62
CA TYR A 121 -3.28 8.88 6.08
C TYR A 121 -4.43 9.66 5.44
N SER A 122 -4.95 10.68 6.12
CA SER A 122 -6.06 11.51 5.63
C SER A 122 -5.69 12.26 4.35
N LEU A 123 -4.48 12.83 4.31
CA LEU A 123 -3.96 13.51 3.13
C LEU A 123 -3.81 12.56 1.94
N LEU A 124 -3.16 11.41 2.14
CA LEU A 124 -3.00 10.40 1.07
C LEU A 124 -4.35 9.86 0.62
N SER A 125 -5.27 9.63 1.55
CA SER A 125 -6.62 9.17 1.26
C SER A 125 -7.40 10.19 0.41
N LEU A 126 -7.29 11.48 0.73
CA LEU A 126 -7.87 12.55 -0.06
C LEU A 126 -7.27 12.62 -1.47
N ILE A 127 -5.95 12.57 -1.59
CA ILE A 127 -5.25 12.58 -2.88
C ILE A 127 -5.67 11.35 -3.72
N CYS A 128 -5.78 10.17 -3.11
CA CYS A 128 -6.27 8.97 -3.78
C CYS A 128 -7.72 9.16 -4.27
N GLY A 129 -8.61 9.68 -3.44
CA GLY A 129 -10.00 9.93 -3.82
C GLY A 129 -10.14 10.91 -4.99
N LEU A 130 -9.29 11.93 -5.05
CA LEU A 130 -9.23 12.90 -6.15
C LEU A 130 -8.53 12.37 -7.40
N SER A 131 -7.77 11.27 -7.30
CA SER A 131 -6.97 10.74 -8.42
C SER A 131 -7.70 9.76 -9.32
N GLY A 132 -9.00 9.56 -9.12
CA GLY A 132 -9.86 8.78 -10.01
C GLY A 132 -10.67 7.67 -9.35
N VAL A 133 -11.69 7.22 -10.06
CA VAL A 133 -12.69 6.25 -9.59
C VAL A 133 -12.05 4.91 -9.15
N ARG A 134 -10.93 4.52 -9.76
CA ARG A 134 -10.23 3.28 -9.42
C ARG A 134 -9.73 3.26 -7.98
N TYR A 135 -9.18 4.37 -7.50
CA TYR A 135 -8.77 4.50 -6.09
C TYR A 135 -9.97 4.50 -5.15
N LEU A 136 -11.07 5.14 -5.58
CA LEU A 136 -12.30 5.15 -4.80
C LEU A 136 -12.80 3.71 -4.57
N LEU A 137 -12.92 2.93 -5.65
CA LEU A 137 -13.44 1.57 -5.60
C LEU A 137 -12.46 0.57 -4.96
N ALA A 138 -11.18 0.63 -5.29
CA ALA A 138 -10.19 -0.35 -4.83
C ALA A 138 -9.66 -0.07 -3.41
N LEU A 139 -9.70 1.18 -2.94
CA LEU A 139 -9.16 1.56 -1.65
C LEU A 139 -10.23 2.13 -0.71
N GLN A 140 -10.90 3.20 -1.12
CA GLN A 140 -11.78 3.94 -0.20
C GLN A 140 -13.02 3.14 0.19
N CYS A 141 -13.74 2.56 -0.77
CA CYS A 141 -14.93 1.79 -0.47
C CYS A 141 -14.65 0.60 0.48
N PRO A 142 -13.65 -0.28 0.25
CA PRO A 142 -13.31 -1.34 1.18
C PRO A 142 -12.94 -0.83 2.57
N LEU A 143 -12.20 0.28 2.68
CA LEU A 143 -11.81 0.83 3.98
C LEU A 143 -13.00 1.42 4.72
N VAL A 144 -13.91 2.14 4.04
CA VAL A 144 -15.14 2.68 4.64
C VAL A 144 -16.05 1.54 5.10
N ILE A 145 -16.26 0.52 4.27
CA ILE A 145 -17.06 -0.66 4.64
C ILE A 145 -16.45 -1.35 5.86
N THR A 146 -15.13 -1.54 5.87
CA THR A 146 -14.42 -2.15 7.00
C THR A 146 -14.59 -1.32 8.27
N ALA A 147 -14.42 0.00 8.19
CA ALA A 147 -14.62 0.90 9.31
C ALA A 147 -16.07 0.85 9.83
N PHE A 148 -17.05 0.83 8.94
CA PHE A 148 -18.46 0.75 9.28
C PHE A 148 -18.81 -0.59 9.97
N VAL A 149 -18.34 -1.72 9.41
CA VAL A 149 -18.51 -3.04 10.04
C VAL A 149 -17.82 -3.08 11.42
N TYR A 150 -16.66 -2.46 11.55
CA TYR A 150 -15.95 -2.36 12.83
C TYR A 150 -16.75 -1.57 13.85
N LEU A 151 -17.34 -0.45 13.47
CA LEU A 151 -18.20 0.36 14.35
C LEU A 151 -19.45 -0.39 14.77
N LEU A 152 -20.12 -1.10 13.85
CA LEU A 152 -21.31 -1.90 14.16
C LEU A 152 -21.03 -3.08 15.10
N LYS A 153 -19.82 -3.66 15.04
CA LYS A 153 -19.39 -4.79 15.86
C LYS A 153 -18.56 -4.40 17.07
N SER A 154 -18.50 -3.13 17.41
CA SER A 154 -17.62 -2.58 18.47
C SER A 154 -17.80 -3.28 19.82
N ASP A 155 -18.99 -3.75 20.13
CA ASP A 155 -19.30 -4.51 21.35
C ASP A 155 -18.95 -6.00 21.28
N SER A 156 -18.78 -6.55 20.05
CA SER A 156 -18.54 -7.97 19.81
C SER A 156 -17.14 -8.27 19.23
N PHE A 157 -16.43 -7.23 18.80
CA PHE A 157 -15.13 -7.42 18.17
C PHE A 157 -14.05 -7.46 19.25
N VAL A 158 -13.65 -8.67 19.63
CA VAL A 158 -12.38 -8.88 20.33
C VAL A 158 -11.31 -8.37 19.37
N PRO A 159 -10.61 -7.28 19.67
CA PRO A 159 -9.59 -6.77 18.77
C PRO A 159 -8.56 -7.87 18.55
N PHE A 160 -7.89 -7.85 17.42
CA PHE A 160 -6.67 -8.60 17.06
C PHE A 160 -5.54 -8.50 18.12
N ARG A 161 -5.89 -8.13 19.33
CA ARG A 161 -5.05 -7.63 20.42
C ARG A 161 -4.37 -8.72 21.23
N LYS A 162 -4.64 -9.97 20.99
CA LYS A 162 -3.88 -11.04 21.66
C LYS A 162 -3.22 -11.91 20.59
N ALA A 163 -2.14 -11.39 20.00
CA ALA A 163 -1.07 -12.31 19.69
C ALA A 163 -0.82 -13.15 20.94
N PRO A 164 -0.80 -14.48 20.84
CA PRO A 164 -0.51 -15.32 21.99
C PRO A 164 0.81 -14.81 22.58
N SER A 165 0.79 -14.43 23.85
CA SER A 165 1.99 -14.08 24.59
C SER A 165 2.99 -15.22 24.33
N LYS A 166 4.29 -14.87 24.21
CA LYS A 166 5.36 -15.88 24.08
C LYS A 166 5.26 -16.98 25.15
N ASP A 167 4.59 -16.68 26.25
CA ASP A 167 4.36 -17.60 27.37
C ASP A 167 3.42 -18.76 27.02
N ASN A 168 2.46 -18.56 26.07
CA ASN A 168 1.57 -19.66 25.63
C ASN A 168 2.29 -20.64 24.70
N PHE A 169 3.32 -20.20 24.00
CA PHE A 169 4.15 -21.09 23.15
C PHE A 169 5.08 -21.99 23.98
N THR A 170 5.54 -21.49 25.13
CA THR A 170 6.34 -22.26 26.08
C THR A 170 5.50 -23.28 26.84
N ALA A 171 4.24 -22.98 27.13
CA ALA A 171 3.30 -23.91 27.77
C ALA A 171 2.94 -25.10 26.86
N LEU A 172 2.67 -24.84 25.56
CA LEU A 172 2.42 -25.89 24.56
C LEU A 172 3.63 -26.79 24.31
N ARG A 173 4.86 -26.23 24.40
CA ARG A 173 6.09 -27.01 24.25
C ARG A 173 6.36 -27.93 25.46
N LYS A 174 5.94 -27.55 26.66
CA LYS A 174 6.06 -28.36 27.89
C LYS A 174 4.98 -29.44 28.01
N SER A 175 3.84 -29.30 27.32
CA SER A 175 2.76 -30.28 27.32
C SER A 175 3.01 -31.47 26.39
N ASN A 176 3.96 -31.37 25.45
CA ASN A 176 4.29 -32.38 24.44
C ASN A 176 5.69 -32.99 24.68
N ALA A 177 6.29 -32.82 25.83
CA ALA A 177 7.53 -33.46 26.29
C ALA A 177 7.21 -34.37 27.49
#